data_9f857c852ae42374fca420fe37b8bbb5
#
_entry.id   9f857c852ae42374fca420fe37b8bbb5
#
_cell.length_a   1.000
_cell.length_b   1.000
_cell.length_c   1.000
_cell.angle_alpha   90.00
_cell.angle_beta   90.00
_cell.angle_gamma   90.00
#
_symmetry.space_group_name_H-M   'P 1'
#
loop_
_entity.id
_entity.type
_entity.pdbx_description
1 polymer ?
#
loop_
_entity_poly.entity_id
_entity_poly.type
_entity_poly.pdbx_seq_one_letter_code
_entity_poly.pdbx_strand_id
1 'polypeptide(L)'
;MKGSPSPMEVAMTDRTTPVIAAGEVRSALPMRVAVAAVQEALRGGLDPETDPVRAAVPVDAGQLLLMPAQSSRYAGVKIASVAPDNPARGLPRIQGAYLLLDADTLTPLAILDAVELTAIRTAAVSAAAADLLAEPDAARLVVFGTGPQAHSHVEALRSVRPLRHVAVIARDEQRREEFLLRYEDSGLVVEAGDPGAVSGADLVACCTTARTPLFDGSLLADHATVVAVGSHEPDAREVDEVTVRRSTVVVEARSAALREAGDIIQPVLAGQLSPEELFTLAELVRGCVPADRDRPRLFKSVGMAWEDLVLAGAAYEATRRG
;
A
#
# COMPACT_ATOMS: atom_id res chain seq x y z
N MET A 1 49.67 35.90 -29.03
CA MET A 1 48.91 34.72 -29.38
C MET A 1 48.30 34.16 -28.08
N LYS A 2 47.01 34.40 -27.85
CA LYS A 2 46.28 33.86 -26.71
C LYS A 2 45.61 32.59 -27.16
N GLY A 3 46.03 31.46 -26.58
CA GLY A 3 45.41 30.16 -26.80
C GLY A 3 43.97 30.17 -26.37
N SER A 4 43.08 29.73 -27.25
CA SER A 4 41.67 29.44 -26.93
C SER A 4 41.58 28.32 -25.91
N PRO A 5 40.70 28.39 -24.91
CA PRO A 5 40.48 27.25 -24.03
C PRO A 5 39.86 26.09 -24.81
N SER A 6 40.45 24.91 -24.61
CA SER A 6 39.92 23.62 -25.08
C SER A 6 38.48 23.42 -24.62
N PRO A 7 37.58 22.89 -25.44
CA PRO A 7 36.28 22.52 -25.00
C PRO A 7 36.43 21.39 -23.96
N MET A 8 35.82 21.60 -22.78
CA MET A 8 35.71 20.60 -21.73
C MET A 8 34.95 19.41 -22.31
N GLU A 9 35.64 18.32 -22.58
CA GLU A 9 35.07 17.04 -22.95
C GLU A 9 34.16 16.62 -21.77
N VAL A 10 32.86 16.82 -21.92
CA VAL A 10 31.89 16.18 -21.05
C VAL A 10 32.02 14.68 -21.32
N ALA A 11 32.74 13.99 -20.48
CA ALA A 11 32.78 12.54 -20.51
C ALA A 11 31.33 12.05 -20.29
N MET A 12 30.66 11.76 -21.39
CA MET A 12 29.48 10.91 -21.36
C MET A 12 29.96 9.54 -20.89
N THR A 13 29.92 9.31 -19.56
CA THR A 13 30.08 7.97 -19.03
C THR A 13 28.93 7.15 -19.61
N ASP A 14 29.27 6.09 -20.34
CA ASP A 14 28.35 5.08 -20.86
C ASP A 14 27.78 4.28 -19.67
N ARG A 15 26.99 4.96 -18.84
CA ARG A 15 26.33 4.38 -17.65
C ARG A 15 24.95 3.92 -18.08
N THR A 16 24.84 2.63 -18.34
CA THR A 16 23.53 2.00 -18.47
C THR A 16 22.80 2.02 -17.12
N THR A 17 21.59 2.57 -17.09
CA THR A 17 20.73 2.51 -15.89
C THR A 17 20.29 1.07 -15.68
N PRO A 18 20.61 0.44 -14.53
CA PRO A 18 20.23 -0.95 -14.27
C PRO A 18 18.70 -1.10 -14.18
N VAL A 19 18.22 -2.25 -14.62
CA VAL A 19 16.82 -2.67 -14.47
C VAL A 19 16.77 -3.71 -13.35
N ILE A 20 15.95 -3.47 -12.33
CA ILE A 20 15.69 -4.38 -11.22
C ILE A 20 14.34 -5.05 -11.50
N ALA A 21 14.38 -6.30 -11.92
CA ALA A 21 13.20 -7.08 -12.29
C ALA A 21 12.35 -7.48 -11.07
N ALA A 22 11.11 -7.91 -11.29
CA ALA A 22 10.16 -8.27 -10.23
C ALA A 22 10.73 -9.27 -9.21
N GLY A 23 11.45 -10.31 -9.67
CA GLY A 23 12.09 -11.29 -8.78
C GLY A 23 13.19 -10.69 -7.90
N GLU A 24 13.95 -9.74 -8.43
CA GLU A 24 15.00 -9.04 -7.71
C GLU A 24 14.40 -8.06 -6.68
N VAL A 25 13.33 -7.33 -7.06
CA VAL A 25 12.57 -6.47 -6.12
C VAL A 25 12.04 -7.30 -4.96
N ARG A 26 11.43 -8.47 -5.23
CA ARG A 26 10.91 -9.37 -4.20
C ARG A 26 12.01 -9.90 -3.27
N SER A 27 13.14 -10.29 -3.83
CA SER A 27 14.29 -10.81 -3.05
C SER A 27 14.93 -9.72 -2.19
N ALA A 28 14.99 -8.49 -2.69
CA ALA A 28 15.55 -7.34 -1.98
C ALA A 28 14.64 -6.83 -0.84
N LEU A 29 13.32 -7.07 -0.93
CA LEU A 29 12.31 -6.56 -0.01
C LEU A 29 11.48 -7.67 0.67
N PRO A 30 12.07 -8.55 1.49
CA PRO A 30 11.26 -9.36 2.40
C PRO A 30 10.30 -8.48 3.21
N MET A 31 9.07 -8.92 3.47
CA MET A 31 8.03 -8.08 4.08
C MET A 31 8.46 -7.40 5.39
N ARG A 32 9.19 -8.10 6.27
CA ARG A 32 9.74 -7.47 7.49
C ARG A 32 10.68 -6.29 7.20
N VAL A 33 11.48 -6.40 6.13
CA VAL A 33 12.38 -5.31 5.70
C VAL A 33 11.56 -4.15 5.15
N ALA A 34 10.56 -4.44 4.33
CA ALA A 34 9.69 -3.42 3.77
C ALA A 34 8.89 -2.66 4.85
N VAL A 35 8.30 -3.38 5.82
CA VAL A 35 7.60 -2.79 6.97
C VAL A 35 8.53 -1.90 7.79
N ALA A 36 9.72 -2.39 8.11
CA ALA A 36 10.72 -1.62 8.86
C ALA A 36 11.13 -0.35 8.12
N ALA A 37 11.37 -0.42 6.80
CA ALA A 37 11.73 0.74 5.97
C ALA A 37 10.64 1.82 5.97
N VAL A 38 9.37 1.42 5.88
CA VAL A 38 8.22 2.33 5.99
C VAL A 38 8.20 3.03 7.36
N GLN A 39 8.30 2.25 8.44
CA GLN A 39 8.28 2.82 9.80
C GLN A 39 9.49 3.72 10.06
N GLU A 40 10.68 3.35 9.60
CA GLU A 40 11.91 4.14 9.75
C GLU A 40 11.84 5.46 8.98
N ALA A 41 11.32 5.47 7.75
CA ALA A 41 11.13 6.69 6.99
C ALA A 41 10.22 7.69 7.72
N LEU A 42 9.10 7.21 8.26
CA LEU A 42 8.15 8.04 9.01
C LEU A 42 8.73 8.53 10.34
N ARG A 43 9.45 7.68 11.09
CA ARG A 43 10.17 8.10 12.31
C ARG A 43 11.27 9.11 12.00
N GLY A 44 11.93 8.97 10.86
CA GLY A 44 12.99 9.85 10.37
C GLY A 44 12.50 11.22 9.89
N GLY A 45 11.20 11.49 9.96
CA GLY A 45 10.64 12.81 9.68
C GLY A 45 10.00 12.94 8.29
N LEU A 46 9.91 11.84 7.50
CA LEU A 46 9.13 11.87 6.27
C LEU A 46 7.69 12.27 6.62
N ASP A 47 7.15 13.26 5.89
CA ASP A 47 5.80 13.76 6.05
C ASP A 47 4.97 13.47 4.79
N PRO A 48 4.05 12.50 4.84
CA PRO A 48 3.18 12.17 3.72
C PRO A 48 2.29 13.32 3.23
N GLU A 49 2.00 14.31 4.06
CA GLU A 49 1.20 15.49 3.67
C GLU A 49 1.90 16.36 2.60
N THR A 50 3.22 16.24 2.48
CA THR A 50 4.01 16.98 1.49
C THR A 50 4.14 16.27 0.14
N ASP A 51 3.61 15.05 0.04
CA ASP A 51 3.72 14.25 -1.19
C ASP A 51 2.94 14.90 -2.35
N PRO A 52 3.54 15.02 -3.55
CA PRO A 52 2.84 15.59 -4.69
C PRO A 52 1.59 14.80 -5.06
N VAL A 53 0.55 15.50 -5.47
CA VAL A 53 -0.66 14.86 -5.99
C VAL A 53 -0.32 14.09 -7.26
N ARG A 54 -0.78 12.83 -7.35
CA ARG A 54 -0.62 12.02 -8.56
C ARG A 54 -1.29 12.70 -9.77
N ALA A 55 -0.65 12.66 -10.94
CA ALA A 55 -1.25 13.13 -12.17
C ALA A 55 -1.79 11.94 -12.96
N ALA A 56 -3.06 12.03 -13.37
CA ALA A 56 -3.69 11.08 -14.27
C ALA A 56 -3.74 11.69 -15.68
N VAL A 57 -3.05 11.07 -16.63
CA VAL A 57 -2.98 11.53 -18.03
C VAL A 57 -3.75 10.55 -18.89
N PRO A 58 -4.89 10.96 -19.50
CA PRO A 58 -5.65 10.11 -20.42
C PRO A 58 -4.82 9.78 -21.67
N VAL A 59 -4.94 8.54 -22.13
CA VAL A 59 -4.41 8.03 -23.40
C VAL A 59 -5.45 7.12 -24.05
N ASP A 60 -5.36 6.83 -25.34
CA ASP A 60 -6.38 6.07 -26.07
C ASP A 60 -6.72 4.71 -25.46
N ALA A 61 -5.72 4.00 -24.92
CA ALA A 61 -5.90 2.70 -24.30
C ALA A 61 -6.31 2.76 -22.80
N GLY A 62 -6.46 3.96 -22.22
CA GLY A 62 -6.76 4.12 -20.79
C GLY A 62 -6.12 5.36 -20.18
N GLN A 63 -5.25 5.21 -19.18
CA GLN A 63 -4.56 6.35 -18.56
C GLN A 63 -3.17 5.99 -18.05
N LEU A 64 -2.31 6.99 -17.97
CA LEU A 64 -1.04 6.93 -17.25
C LEU A 64 -1.17 7.67 -15.91
N LEU A 65 -0.76 7.01 -14.84
CA LEU A 65 -0.64 7.61 -13.52
C LEU A 65 0.83 7.94 -13.27
N LEU A 66 1.12 9.22 -13.07
CA LEU A 66 2.46 9.70 -12.73
C LEU A 66 2.47 10.05 -11.24
N MET A 67 3.31 9.36 -10.48
CA MET A 67 3.38 9.48 -9.03
C MET A 67 4.83 9.84 -8.62
N PRO A 68 5.20 11.13 -8.70
CA PRO A 68 6.52 11.58 -8.28
C PRO A 68 6.61 11.67 -6.76
N ALA A 69 7.81 11.42 -6.21
CA ALA A 69 8.14 11.65 -4.80
C ALA A 69 9.60 12.03 -4.64
N GLN A 70 9.93 12.66 -3.51
CA GLN A 70 11.28 13.06 -3.16
C GLN A 70 11.55 12.85 -1.67
N SER A 71 12.78 12.48 -1.36
CA SER A 71 13.37 12.48 -0.02
C SER A 71 14.69 13.22 -0.05
N SER A 72 15.41 13.27 1.08
CA SER A 72 16.76 13.85 1.12
C SER A 72 17.79 13.10 0.29
N ARG A 73 17.55 11.82 -0.03
CA ARG A 73 18.52 10.95 -0.69
C ARG A 73 18.12 10.56 -2.12
N TYR A 74 16.83 10.39 -2.34
CA TYR A 74 16.28 9.93 -3.61
C TYR A 74 15.14 10.80 -4.08
N ALA A 75 15.04 10.95 -5.39
CA ALA A 75 13.82 11.35 -6.08
C ALA A 75 13.36 10.18 -6.96
N GLY A 76 12.11 10.17 -7.36
CA GLY A 76 11.64 9.13 -8.25
C GLY A 76 10.23 9.36 -8.74
N VAL A 77 9.84 8.55 -9.72
CA VAL A 77 8.49 8.59 -10.27
C VAL A 77 8.03 7.19 -10.63
N LYS A 78 6.86 6.80 -10.13
CA LYS A 78 6.14 5.66 -10.67
C LYS A 78 5.33 6.10 -11.88
N ILE A 79 5.52 5.40 -12.99
CA ILE A 79 4.69 5.49 -14.19
C ILE A 79 3.87 4.21 -14.23
N ALA A 80 2.59 4.29 -13.83
CA ALA A 80 1.67 3.16 -13.92
C ALA A 80 0.68 3.38 -15.06
N SER A 81 0.48 2.35 -15.88
CA SER A 81 -0.57 2.34 -16.90
C SER A 81 -1.80 1.60 -16.38
N VAL A 82 -2.98 2.16 -16.60
CA VAL A 82 -4.27 1.53 -16.33
C VAL A 82 -5.00 1.35 -17.65
N ALA A 83 -5.04 0.12 -18.15
CA ALA A 83 -5.67 -0.25 -19.41
C ALA A 83 -6.87 -1.18 -19.13
N PRO A 84 -8.12 -0.66 -19.08
CA PRO A 84 -9.31 -1.41 -18.65
C PRO A 84 -9.59 -2.66 -19.49
N ASP A 85 -9.27 -2.64 -20.78
CA ASP A 85 -9.58 -3.72 -21.73
C ASP A 85 -8.48 -4.81 -21.80
N ASN A 86 -7.35 -4.63 -21.13
CA ASN A 86 -6.26 -5.61 -21.12
C ASN A 86 -6.66 -7.00 -20.60
N PRO A 87 -7.51 -7.14 -19.56
CA PRO A 87 -7.93 -8.47 -19.08
C PRO A 87 -8.60 -9.32 -20.16
N ALA A 88 -9.37 -8.72 -21.08
CA ALA A 88 -9.99 -9.42 -22.20
C ALA A 88 -8.95 -9.94 -23.21
N ARG A 89 -7.72 -9.45 -23.15
CA ARG A 89 -6.57 -9.86 -24.00
C ARG A 89 -5.57 -10.74 -23.25
N GLY A 90 -5.90 -11.19 -22.03
CA GLY A 90 -4.99 -11.95 -21.17
C GLY A 90 -3.83 -11.16 -20.62
N LEU A 91 -3.90 -9.81 -20.61
CA LEU A 91 -2.86 -8.92 -20.10
C LEU A 91 -3.29 -8.30 -18.77
N PRO A 92 -2.35 -7.93 -17.88
CA PRO A 92 -2.67 -7.21 -16.65
C PRO A 92 -3.32 -5.85 -16.93
N ARG A 93 -4.37 -5.51 -16.17
CA ARG A 93 -5.01 -4.19 -16.22
C ARG A 93 -4.06 -3.07 -15.84
N ILE A 94 -3.17 -3.32 -14.87
CA ILE A 94 -2.20 -2.36 -14.35
C ILE A 94 -0.81 -2.89 -14.63
N GLN A 95 0.05 -2.05 -15.21
CA GLN A 95 1.46 -2.32 -15.45
C GLN A 95 2.25 -1.04 -15.15
N GLY A 96 3.57 -1.10 -15.10
CA GLY A 96 4.35 0.12 -14.90
C GLY A 96 5.82 -0.12 -14.58
N ALA A 97 6.53 1.00 -14.50
CA ALA A 97 7.92 1.06 -14.07
C ALA A 97 8.10 2.17 -13.04
N TYR A 98 9.07 1.99 -12.16
CA TYR A 98 9.52 3.01 -11.22
C TYR A 98 10.92 3.47 -11.62
N LEU A 99 11.08 4.77 -11.89
CA LEU A 99 12.37 5.38 -12.12
C LEU A 99 12.89 6.00 -10.83
N LEU A 100 14.00 5.47 -10.33
CA LEU A 100 14.72 5.99 -9.16
C LEU A 100 15.85 6.90 -9.60
N LEU A 101 15.97 8.06 -8.96
CA LEU A 101 16.93 9.10 -9.24
C LEU A 101 17.70 9.48 -7.97
N ASP A 102 18.92 9.94 -8.13
CA ASP A 102 19.66 10.65 -7.10
C ASP A 102 19.00 12.00 -6.80
N ALA A 103 18.81 12.35 -5.53
CA ALA A 103 18.05 13.57 -5.18
C ALA A 103 18.78 14.87 -5.52
N ASP A 104 20.11 14.87 -5.47
CA ASP A 104 20.91 16.09 -5.68
C ASP A 104 21.16 16.40 -7.16
N THR A 105 21.33 15.35 -7.96
CA THR A 105 21.76 15.47 -9.38
C THR A 105 20.69 15.09 -10.38
N LEU A 106 19.60 14.45 -9.92
CA LEU A 106 18.56 13.82 -10.72
C LEU A 106 19.09 12.76 -11.71
N THR A 107 20.27 12.23 -11.44
CA THR A 107 20.87 11.17 -12.25
C THR A 107 20.06 9.89 -12.09
N PRO A 108 19.65 9.20 -13.18
CA PRO A 108 19.00 7.91 -13.10
C PRO A 108 19.88 6.86 -12.40
N LEU A 109 19.32 6.21 -11.37
CA LEU A 109 20.01 5.19 -10.56
C LEU A 109 19.55 3.78 -10.92
N ALA A 110 18.24 3.58 -11.11
CA ALA A 110 17.65 2.30 -11.48
C ALA A 110 16.24 2.48 -12.07
N ILE A 111 15.81 1.47 -12.83
CA ILE A 111 14.42 1.26 -13.21
C ILE A 111 13.94 -0.03 -12.52
N LEU A 112 12.86 0.05 -11.73
CA LEU A 112 12.33 -1.09 -11.00
C LEU A 112 10.98 -1.53 -11.58
N ASP A 113 10.66 -2.82 -11.46
CA ASP A 113 9.31 -3.32 -11.72
C ASP A 113 8.32 -2.70 -10.74
N ALA A 114 7.39 -1.87 -11.27
CA ALA A 114 6.45 -1.14 -10.43
C ALA A 114 5.25 -2.00 -10.00
N VAL A 115 4.96 -3.10 -10.67
CA VAL A 115 3.87 -4.01 -10.31
C VAL A 115 4.22 -4.73 -9.01
N GLU A 116 5.41 -5.33 -8.96
CA GLU A 116 5.91 -5.99 -7.75
C GLU A 116 6.15 -4.99 -6.63
N LEU A 117 6.76 -3.83 -6.93
CA LEU A 117 6.96 -2.77 -5.95
C LEU A 117 5.62 -2.31 -5.34
N THR A 118 4.57 -2.12 -6.16
CA THR A 118 3.24 -1.75 -5.66
C THR A 118 2.61 -2.86 -4.81
N ALA A 119 2.78 -4.13 -5.18
CA ALA A 119 2.26 -5.24 -4.40
C ALA A 119 2.88 -5.29 -3.00
N ILE A 120 4.20 -5.08 -2.91
CA ILE A 120 4.93 -5.09 -1.64
C ILE A 120 4.63 -3.83 -0.82
N ARG A 121 4.72 -2.61 -1.41
CA ARG A 121 4.62 -1.36 -0.65
C ARG A 121 3.23 -1.17 -0.02
N THR A 122 2.16 -1.51 -0.74
CA THR A 122 0.80 -1.34 -0.23
C THR A 122 0.57 -2.24 0.99
N ALA A 123 0.99 -3.49 0.90
CA ALA A 123 0.87 -4.43 2.02
C ALA A 123 1.81 -4.08 3.19
N ALA A 124 3.03 -3.59 2.90
CA ALA A 124 3.98 -3.17 3.92
C ALA A 124 3.48 -1.95 4.72
N VAL A 125 2.85 -0.98 4.06
CA VAL A 125 2.24 0.20 4.72
C VAL A 125 1.08 -0.24 5.61
N SER A 126 0.21 -1.13 5.12
CA SER A 126 -0.88 -1.72 5.92
C SER A 126 -0.35 -2.48 7.13
N ALA A 127 0.71 -3.28 6.95
CA ALA A 127 1.32 -4.03 8.04
C ALA A 127 2.06 -3.11 9.02
N ALA A 128 2.66 -2.01 8.56
CA ALA A 128 3.28 -1.00 9.43
C ALA A 128 2.25 -0.32 10.36
N ALA A 129 1.04 -0.06 9.84
CA ALA A 129 -0.09 0.42 10.65
C ALA A 129 -0.60 -0.68 11.60
N ALA A 130 -0.86 -1.88 11.09
CA ALA A 130 -1.37 -3.02 11.88
C ALA A 130 -0.41 -3.45 12.99
N ASP A 131 0.92 -3.31 12.78
CA ASP A 131 1.93 -3.60 13.80
C ASP A 131 1.79 -2.73 15.05
N LEU A 132 1.26 -1.53 14.91
CA LEU A 132 1.06 -0.58 16.01
C LEU A 132 -0.39 -0.54 16.52
N LEU A 133 -1.37 -0.91 15.68
CA LEU A 133 -2.78 -0.86 16.01
C LEU A 133 -3.33 -2.16 16.55
N ALA A 134 -2.92 -3.30 15.99
CA ALA A 134 -3.50 -4.60 16.32
C ALA A 134 -2.95 -5.17 17.63
N GLU A 135 -3.76 -6.01 18.28
CA GLU A 135 -3.31 -6.74 19.47
C GLU A 135 -2.09 -7.61 19.14
N PRO A 136 -1.12 -7.73 20.07
CA PRO A 136 0.12 -8.46 19.81
C PRO A 136 -0.08 -9.95 19.47
N ASP A 137 -1.13 -10.55 19.99
CA ASP A 137 -1.51 -11.96 19.82
C ASP A 137 -2.57 -12.19 18.73
N ALA A 138 -2.88 -11.17 17.92
CA ALA A 138 -3.80 -11.25 16.80
C ALA A 138 -3.45 -12.43 15.88
N ALA A 139 -4.35 -13.40 15.77
CA ALA A 139 -4.12 -14.69 15.12
C ALA A 139 -5.15 -15.01 14.01
N ARG A 140 -6.27 -14.30 13.96
CA ARG A 140 -7.40 -14.54 13.05
C ARG A 140 -7.57 -13.38 12.08
N LEU A 141 -7.34 -13.66 10.80
CA LEU A 141 -7.46 -12.68 9.71
C LEU A 141 -8.68 -13.02 8.85
N VAL A 142 -9.46 -12.02 8.52
CA VAL A 142 -10.47 -12.07 7.45
C VAL A 142 -9.96 -11.26 6.27
N VAL A 143 -9.92 -11.87 5.06
CA VAL A 143 -9.47 -11.21 3.83
C VAL A 143 -10.62 -11.13 2.85
N PHE A 144 -10.97 -9.93 2.43
CA PHE A 144 -11.86 -9.68 1.31
C PHE A 144 -11.05 -9.49 0.03
N GLY A 145 -11.28 -10.38 -0.96
CA GLY A 145 -10.58 -10.41 -2.24
C GLY A 145 -9.60 -11.56 -2.37
N THR A 146 -9.22 -11.87 -3.61
CA THR A 146 -8.29 -12.96 -3.99
C THR A 146 -7.24 -12.50 -5.00
N GLY A 147 -7.11 -11.18 -5.17
CA GLY A 147 -6.14 -10.59 -6.08
C GLY A 147 -4.73 -10.49 -5.47
N PRO A 148 -3.77 -9.94 -6.22
CA PRO A 148 -2.39 -9.77 -5.76
C PRO A 148 -2.28 -9.06 -4.41
N GLN A 149 -3.10 -8.05 -4.15
CA GLN A 149 -3.11 -7.33 -2.88
C GLN A 149 -3.55 -8.23 -1.70
N ALA A 150 -4.55 -9.10 -1.90
CA ALA A 150 -4.97 -10.02 -0.84
C ALA A 150 -3.81 -10.96 -0.43
N HIS A 151 -3.09 -11.52 -1.41
CA HIS A 151 -1.91 -12.34 -1.13
C HIS A 151 -0.81 -11.56 -0.39
N SER A 152 -0.48 -10.37 -0.88
CA SER A 152 0.55 -9.54 -0.26
C SER A 152 0.18 -9.13 1.17
N HIS A 153 -1.11 -8.86 1.46
CA HIS A 153 -1.58 -8.52 2.80
C HIS A 153 -1.53 -9.71 3.77
N VAL A 154 -1.85 -10.94 3.33
CA VAL A 154 -1.66 -12.13 4.17
C VAL A 154 -0.19 -12.25 4.58
N GLU A 155 0.75 -12.16 3.63
CA GLU A 155 2.18 -12.27 3.92
C GLU A 155 2.71 -11.12 4.79
N ALA A 156 2.23 -9.89 4.54
CA ALA A 156 2.65 -8.72 5.30
C ALA A 156 2.13 -8.76 6.75
N LEU A 157 0.85 -9.05 6.95
CA LEU A 157 0.25 -9.16 8.29
C LEU A 157 0.82 -10.33 9.08
N ARG A 158 1.07 -11.48 8.42
CA ARG A 158 1.79 -12.61 9.02
C ARG A 158 3.21 -12.26 9.47
N SER A 159 3.85 -11.31 8.79
CA SER A 159 5.21 -10.90 9.17
C SER A 159 5.26 -10.11 10.47
N VAL A 160 4.15 -9.52 10.91
CA VAL A 160 4.06 -8.66 12.11
C VAL A 160 3.17 -9.22 13.21
N ARG A 161 2.30 -10.22 12.91
CA ARG A 161 1.41 -10.86 13.89
C ARG A 161 1.46 -12.38 13.74
N PRO A 162 1.22 -13.13 14.83
CA PRO A 162 1.28 -14.60 14.84
C PRO A 162 0.03 -15.22 14.22
N LEU A 163 -0.26 -14.87 12.94
CA LEU A 163 -1.43 -15.39 12.24
C LEU A 163 -1.43 -16.91 12.18
N ARG A 164 -2.62 -17.49 12.40
CA ARG A 164 -2.88 -18.94 12.36
C ARG A 164 -4.06 -19.29 11.48
N HIS A 165 -5.08 -18.43 11.44
CA HIS A 165 -6.32 -18.63 10.70
C HIS A 165 -6.58 -17.48 9.75
N VAL A 166 -6.96 -17.81 8.52
CA VAL A 166 -7.33 -16.84 7.49
C VAL A 166 -8.64 -17.27 6.84
N ALA A 167 -9.70 -16.48 7.02
CA ALA A 167 -10.95 -16.66 6.30
C ALA A 167 -10.97 -15.78 5.06
N VAL A 168 -11.18 -16.38 3.88
CA VAL A 168 -11.13 -15.69 2.58
C VAL A 168 -12.53 -15.52 2.02
N ILE A 169 -12.88 -14.26 1.69
CA ILE A 169 -14.18 -13.90 1.15
C ILE A 169 -13.99 -13.35 -0.25
N ALA A 170 -14.60 -14.01 -1.23
CA ALA A 170 -14.56 -13.61 -2.63
C ALA A 170 -15.87 -13.97 -3.34
N ARG A 171 -16.24 -13.17 -4.35
CA ARG A 171 -17.42 -13.42 -5.18
C ARG A 171 -17.22 -14.56 -6.18
N ASP A 172 -15.98 -14.72 -6.65
CA ASP A 172 -15.58 -15.74 -7.63
C ASP A 172 -15.06 -16.95 -6.86
N GLU A 173 -15.82 -18.05 -6.94
CA GLU A 173 -15.53 -19.29 -6.23
C GLU A 173 -14.25 -19.97 -6.72
N GLN A 174 -14.02 -19.98 -8.04
CA GLN A 174 -12.82 -20.57 -8.62
C GLN A 174 -11.56 -19.85 -8.13
N ARG A 175 -11.55 -18.51 -8.17
CA ARG A 175 -10.41 -17.71 -7.65
C ARG A 175 -10.23 -17.88 -6.15
N ARG A 176 -11.31 -18.11 -5.40
CA ARG A 176 -11.22 -18.40 -3.97
C ARG A 176 -10.54 -19.75 -3.75
N GLU A 177 -10.91 -20.79 -4.49
CA GLU A 177 -10.26 -22.10 -4.42
C GLU A 177 -8.78 -22.02 -4.80
N GLU A 178 -8.43 -21.33 -5.88
CA GLU A 178 -7.04 -21.09 -6.27
C GLU A 178 -6.24 -20.37 -5.15
N PHE A 179 -6.89 -19.45 -4.47
CA PHE A 179 -6.29 -18.77 -3.32
C PHE A 179 -6.03 -19.74 -2.17
N LEU A 180 -7.00 -20.58 -1.81
CA LEU A 180 -6.86 -21.56 -0.71
C LEU A 180 -5.71 -22.55 -1.00
N LEU A 181 -5.67 -23.13 -2.22
CA LEU A 181 -4.63 -24.05 -2.67
C LEU A 181 -3.21 -23.48 -2.49
N ARG A 182 -3.02 -22.19 -2.71
CA ARG A 182 -1.72 -21.54 -2.57
C ARG A 182 -1.15 -21.60 -1.15
N TYR A 183 -2.01 -21.76 -0.14
CA TYR A 183 -1.62 -21.74 1.26
C TYR A 183 -1.65 -23.12 1.94
N GLU A 184 -1.92 -24.23 1.23
CA GLU A 184 -2.02 -25.56 1.81
C GLU A 184 -0.79 -25.96 2.65
N ASP A 185 0.42 -25.64 2.18
CA ASP A 185 1.68 -25.97 2.86
C ASP A 185 2.25 -24.80 3.67
N SER A 186 1.50 -23.73 3.87
CA SER A 186 2.00 -22.49 4.48
C SER A 186 2.10 -22.54 6.02
N GLY A 187 1.49 -23.53 6.64
CA GLY A 187 1.29 -23.61 8.10
C GLY A 187 0.17 -22.71 8.63
N LEU A 188 -0.60 -22.05 7.74
CA LEU A 188 -1.83 -21.33 8.08
C LEU A 188 -3.03 -22.24 7.82
N VAL A 189 -4.05 -22.12 8.66
CA VAL A 189 -5.39 -22.64 8.34
C VAL A 189 -6.08 -21.59 7.47
N VAL A 190 -6.26 -21.87 6.18
CA VAL A 190 -6.90 -20.95 5.25
C VAL A 190 -8.19 -21.59 4.74
N GLU A 191 -9.32 -20.90 4.94
CA GLU A 191 -10.64 -21.43 4.64
C GLU A 191 -11.53 -20.41 3.93
N ALA A 192 -12.57 -20.89 3.26
CA ALA A 192 -13.61 -20.03 2.72
C ALA A 192 -14.47 -19.46 3.85
N GLY A 193 -14.69 -18.14 3.82
CA GLY A 193 -15.53 -17.44 4.77
C GLY A 193 -16.72 -16.75 4.14
N ASP A 194 -17.55 -16.16 4.97
CA ASP A 194 -18.61 -15.21 4.61
C ASP A 194 -18.40 -13.87 5.34
N PRO A 195 -19.11 -12.78 4.96
CA PRO A 195 -18.91 -11.47 5.57
C PRO A 195 -19.14 -11.42 7.09
N GLY A 196 -19.91 -12.34 7.66
CA GLY A 196 -20.14 -12.44 9.12
C GLY A 196 -18.91 -12.91 9.90
N ALA A 197 -17.92 -13.50 9.23
CA ALA A 197 -16.66 -13.94 9.85
C ALA A 197 -15.89 -12.79 10.52
N VAL A 198 -16.17 -11.52 10.16
CA VAL A 198 -15.55 -10.33 10.80
C VAL A 198 -15.85 -10.24 12.30
N SER A 199 -16.93 -10.89 12.78
CA SER A 199 -17.31 -10.89 14.21
C SER A 199 -16.31 -11.64 15.10
N GLY A 200 -15.53 -12.54 14.51
CA GLY A 200 -14.49 -13.30 15.23
C GLY A 200 -13.07 -12.97 14.78
N ALA A 201 -12.89 -11.88 14.02
CA ALA A 201 -11.60 -11.49 13.47
C ALA A 201 -10.82 -10.58 14.42
N ASP A 202 -9.51 -10.82 14.54
CA ASP A 202 -8.58 -9.88 15.14
C ASP A 202 -8.13 -8.83 14.10
N LEU A 203 -8.00 -9.28 12.83
CA LEU A 203 -7.59 -8.47 11.68
C LEU A 203 -8.57 -8.66 10.52
N VAL A 204 -8.87 -7.57 9.82
CA VAL A 204 -9.65 -7.59 8.57
C VAL A 204 -8.88 -6.83 7.49
N ALA A 205 -8.67 -7.47 6.33
CA ALA A 205 -8.02 -6.84 5.17
C ALA A 205 -9.02 -6.73 4.00
N CYS A 206 -9.35 -5.49 3.62
CA CYS A 206 -10.21 -5.19 2.48
C CYS A 206 -9.32 -4.88 1.26
N CYS A 207 -9.26 -5.82 0.31
CA CYS A 207 -8.37 -5.78 -0.87
C CYS A 207 -9.17 -5.98 -2.16
N THR A 208 -10.29 -5.27 -2.31
CA THR A 208 -11.26 -5.47 -3.40
C THR A 208 -11.38 -4.25 -4.31
N THR A 209 -12.14 -4.40 -5.38
CA THR A 209 -12.62 -3.29 -6.22
C THR A 209 -14.09 -2.99 -5.94
N ALA A 210 -14.57 -3.25 -4.72
CA ALA A 210 -15.95 -3.00 -4.34
C ALA A 210 -16.24 -1.49 -4.34
N ARG A 211 -17.48 -1.16 -4.68
CA ARG A 211 -17.98 0.22 -4.64
C ARG A 211 -18.94 0.45 -3.47
N THR A 212 -19.29 -0.62 -2.76
CA THR A 212 -20.20 -0.63 -1.61
C THR A 212 -19.59 -1.42 -0.49
N PRO A 213 -19.95 -1.17 0.78
CA PRO A 213 -19.39 -1.85 1.95
C PRO A 213 -19.42 -3.36 1.85
N LEU A 214 -18.37 -4.00 2.32
CA LEU A 214 -18.16 -5.45 2.25
C LEU A 214 -18.81 -6.21 3.39
N PHE A 215 -19.01 -5.56 4.53
CA PHE A 215 -19.56 -6.15 5.75
C PHE A 215 -20.27 -5.08 6.60
N ASP A 216 -21.03 -5.54 7.57
CA ASP A 216 -21.66 -4.70 8.60
C ASP A 216 -20.66 -4.41 9.72
N GLY A 217 -20.27 -3.15 9.87
CA GLY A 217 -19.30 -2.68 10.87
C GLY A 217 -19.78 -2.87 12.32
N SER A 218 -21.08 -3.11 12.55
CA SER A 218 -21.60 -3.42 13.88
C SER A 218 -21.11 -4.78 14.41
N LEU A 219 -20.70 -5.67 13.51
CA LEU A 219 -20.17 -7.00 13.84
C LEU A 219 -18.72 -6.98 14.34
N LEU A 220 -17.96 -5.92 14.10
CA LEU A 220 -16.57 -5.84 14.52
C LEU A 220 -16.45 -5.89 16.05
N ALA A 221 -15.57 -6.73 16.54
CA ALA A 221 -15.17 -6.72 17.94
C ALA A 221 -14.35 -5.45 18.27
N ASP A 222 -14.39 -4.97 19.50
CA ASP A 222 -13.69 -3.74 19.90
C ASP A 222 -12.15 -3.84 19.75
N HIS A 223 -11.60 -5.07 19.81
CA HIS A 223 -10.18 -5.30 19.59
C HIS A 223 -9.79 -5.43 18.10
N ALA A 224 -10.74 -5.47 17.16
CA ALA A 224 -10.47 -5.71 15.77
C ALA A 224 -9.72 -4.53 15.11
N THR A 225 -8.79 -4.86 14.21
CA THR A 225 -8.10 -3.89 13.37
C THR A 225 -8.40 -4.16 11.91
N VAL A 226 -8.92 -3.15 11.22
CA VAL A 226 -9.28 -3.19 9.80
C VAL A 226 -8.23 -2.43 8.99
N VAL A 227 -7.73 -3.03 7.89
CA VAL A 227 -6.96 -2.34 6.86
C VAL A 227 -7.76 -2.34 5.56
N ALA A 228 -8.04 -1.17 4.98
CA ALA A 228 -8.85 -1.00 3.78
C ALA A 228 -8.06 -0.27 2.70
N VAL A 229 -7.75 -0.98 1.59
CA VAL A 229 -6.82 -0.49 0.57
C VAL A 229 -7.38 -0.51 -0.86
N GLY A 230 -8.55 -1.10 -1.07
CA GLY A 230 -9.07 -1.34 -2.43
C GLY A 230 -9.70 -0.12 -3.08
N SER A 231 -10.31 0.76 -2.31
CA SER A 231 -10.95 1.98 -2.81
C SER A 231 -9.99 3.18 -2.77
N HIS A 232 -9.88 3.87 -3.90
CA HIS A 232 -9.17 5.15 -4.06
C HIS A 232 -9.98 6.11 -4.95
N GLU A 233 -11.30 6.00 -4.89
CA GLU A 233 -12.28 6.82 -5.61
C GLU A 233 -13.29 7.39 -4.61
N PRO A 234 -13.67 8.69 -4.71
CA PRO A 234 -14.55 9.33 -3.73
C PRO A 234 -15.94 8.70 -3.59
N ASP A 235 -16.42 8.05 -4.65
CA ASP A 235 -17.75 7.43 -4.72
C ASP A 235 -17.74 5.90 -4.48
N ALA A 236 -16.60 5.32 -4.13
CA ALA A 236 -16.43 3.90 -3.82
C ALA A 236 -15.91 3.68 -2.40
N ARG A 237 -16.42 2.67 -1.70
CA ARG A 237 -15.99 2.33 -0.33
C ARG A 237 -16.04 0.84 -0.07
N GLU A 238 -15.14 0.35 0.76
CA GLU A 238 -15.10 -1.04 1.23
C GLU A 238 -15.70 -1.20 2.63
N VAL A 239 -15.67 -0.14 3.44
CA VAL A 239 -16.24 -0.15 4.79
C VAL A 239 -17.44 0.81 4.89
N ASP A 240 -18.34 0.51 5.83
CA ASP A 240 -19.54 1.31 6.08
C ASP A 240 -19.25 2.45 7.08
N GLU A 241 -20.21 3.33 7.25
CA GLU A 241 -20.17 4.44 8.20
C GLU A 241 -20.14 3.96 9.65
N VAL A 242 -20.66 2.78 9.94
CA VAL A 242 -20.64 2.20 11.30
C VAL A 242 -19.22 1.81 11.66
N THR A 243 -18.49 1.17 10.75
CA THR A 243 -17.06 0.87 10.92
C THR A 243 -16.27 2.15 11.21
N VAL A 244 -16.44 3.19 10.37
CA VAL A 244 -15.69 4.45 10.51
C VAL A 244 -15.99 5.14 11.86
N ARG A 245 -17.26 5.30 12.20
CA ARG A 245 -17.69 5.98 13.43
C ARG A 245 -17.26 5.25 14.71
N ARG A 246 -17.24 3.91 14.69
CA ARG A 246 -16.83 3.10 15.84
C ARG A 246 -15.33 3.06 16.02
N SER A 247 -14.54 3.33 14.98
CA SER A 247 -13.09 3.11 14.99
C SER A 247 -12.27 4.32 15.38
N THR A 248 -11.07 4.09 15.92
CA THR A 248 -9.97 5.03 15.79
C THR A 248 -9.48 4.97 14.36
N VAL A 249 -9.57 6.09 13.61
CA VAL A 249 -9.30 6.12 12.18
C VAL A 249 -7.91 6.68 11.91
N VAL A 250 -7.07 5.89 11.26
CA VAL A 250 -5.73 6.27 10.79
C VAL A 250 -5.72 6.25 9.26
N VAL A 251 -5.16 7.29 8.66
CA VAL A 251 -4.99 7.43 7.20
C VAL A 251 -3.51 7.65 6.87
N GLU A 252 -3.11 7.46 5.63
CA GLU A 252 -1.73 7.75 5.20
C GLU A 252 -1.41 9.24 5.39
N ALA A 253 -2.26 10.09 4.81
CA ALA A 253 -2.28 11.54 4.94
C ALA A 253 -3.73 12.02 4.90
N ARG A 254 -4.07 13.05 5.69
CA ARG A 254 -5.43 13.63 5.70
C ARG A 254 -5.81 14.19 4.34
N SER A 255 -4.88 14.93 3.71
CA SER A 255 -5.09 15.53 2.39
C SER A 255 -5.40 14.48 1.31
N ALA A 256 -4.72 13.35 1.31
CA ALA A 256 -4.97 12.26 0.36
C ALA A 256 -6.30 11.54 0.66
N ALA A 257 -6.58 11.23 1.92
CA ALA A 257 -7.80 10.55 2.33
C ALA A 257 -9.05 11.39 2.00
N LEU A 258 -9.02 12.68 2.29
CA LEU A 258 -10.13 13.61 2.02
C LEU A 258 -10.32 13.91 0.53
N ARG A 259 -9.35 13.59 -0.33
CA ARG A 259 -9.44 13.75 -1.78
C ARG A 259 -9.87 12.48 -2.50
N GLU A 260 -9.45 11.30 -2.01
CA GLU A 260 -9.53 10.06 -2.80
C GLU A 260 -10.23 8.90 -2.08
N ALA A 261 -10.32 8.90 -0.74
CA ALA A 261 -10.87 7.77 0.01
C ALA A 261 -12.39 7.92 0.23
N GLY A 262 -13.21 7.26 -0.58
CA GLY A 262 -14.66 7.27 -0.39
C GLY A 262 -15.11 6.73 0.96
N ASP A 263 -14.34 5.80 1.56
CA ASP A 263 -14.54 5.30 2.93
C ASP A 263 -14.47 6.42 4.00
N ILE A 264 -13.75 7.51 3.71
CA ILE A 264 -13.59 8.67 4.59
C ILE A 264 -14.46 9.85 4.12
N ILE A 265 -14.44 10.15 2.82
CA ILE A 265 -15.14 11.30 2.23
C ILE A 265 -16.65 11.23 2.49
N GLN A 266 -17.26 10.05 2.29
CA GLN A 266 -18.71 9.91 2.43
C GLN A 266 -19.18 10.09 3.87
N PRO A 267 -18.58 9.49 4.92
CA PRO A 267 -18.90 9.79 6.31
C PRO A 267 -18.65 11.26 6.71
N VAL A 268 -17.60 11.89 6.19
CA VAL A 268 -17.34 13.32 6.44
C VAL A 268 -18.43 14.19 5.84
N LEU A 269 -18.81 13.98 4.60
CA LEU A 269 -19.92 14.71 3.94
C LEU A 269 -21.26 14.49 4.63
N ALA A 270 -21.47 13.32 5.25
CA ALA A 270 -22.67 13.01 6.03
C ALA A 270 -22.64 13.54 7.47
N GLY A 271 -21.57 14.24 7.89
CA GLY A 271 -21.39 14.75 9.25
C GLY A 271 -21.23 13.67 10.33
N GLN A 272 -20.74 12.49 9.94
CA GLN A 272 -20.57 11.33 10.81
C GLN A 272 -19.11 11.14 11.27
N LEU A 273 -18.17 11.86 10.66
CA LEU A 273 -16.74 11.91 10.98
C LEU A 273 -16.26 13.33 10.76
N SER A 274 -15.52 13.88 11.73
CA SER A 274 -14.79 15.13 11.53
C SER A 274 -13.41 14.89 10.94
N PRO A 275 -12.92 15.70 9.99
CA PRO A 275 -11.55 15.61 9.49
C PRO A 275 -10.48 15.71 10.58
N GLU A 276 -10.78 16.40 11.68
CA GLU A 276 -9.90 16.56 12.83
C GLU A 276 -9.77 15.30 13.69
N GLU A 277 -10.69 14.33 13.54
CA GLU A 277 -10.66 13.04 14.22
C GLU A 277 -9.75 12.04 13.51
N LEU A 278 -9.28 12.37 12.29
CA LEU A 278 -8.36 11.52 11.55
C LEU A 278 -6.95 11.63 12.12
N PHE A 279 -6.32 10.50 12.37
CA PHE A 279 -4.89 10.42 12.62
C PHE A 279 -4.14 10.04 11.35
N THR A 280 -2.87 10.43 11.24
CA THR A 280 -2.01 10.00 10.13
C THR A 280 -1.14 8.82 10.53
N LEU A 281 -0.66 8.06 9.54
CA LEU A 281 0.29 6.98 9.76
C LEU A 281 1.60 7.52 10.39
N ALA A 282 2.02 8.73 10.02
CA ALA A 282 3.18 9.38 10.63
C ALA A 282 2.97 9.67 12.11
N GLU A 283 1.79 10.16 12.51
CA GLU A 283 1.43 10.36 13.91
C GLU A 283 1.39 9.03 14.68
N LEU A 284 0.83 7.98 14.06
CA LEU A 284 0.80 6.64 14.64
C LEU A 284 2.22 6.10 14.91
N VAL A 285 3.09 6.16 13.91
CA VAL A 285 4.47 5.66 14.01
C VAL A 285 5.30 6.44 15.03
N ARG A 286 4.97 7.72 15.24
CA ARG A 286 5.62 8.59 16.24
C ARG A 286 4.98 8.51 17.64
N GLY A 287 3.97 7.65 17.83
CA GLY A 287 3.32 7.43 19.12
C GLY A 287 2.36 8.56 19.54
N CYS A 288 1.83 9.32 18.58
CA CYS A 288 0.91 10.43 18.85
C CYS A 288 -0.58 10.02 18.79
N VAL A 289 -0.88 8.76 18.43
CA VAL A 289 -2.24 8.24 18.40
C VAL A 289 -2.60 7.62 19.75
N PRO A 290 -3.77 7.94 20.33
CA PRO A 290 -4.21 7.33 21.59
C PRO A 290 -4.27 5.80 21.50
N ALA A 291 -3.76 5.12 22.51
CA ALA A 291 -3.83 3.66 22.65
C ALA A 291 -5.22 3.24 23.19
N ASP A 292 -6.29 3.69 22.54
CA ASP A 292 -7.66 3.29 22.87
C ASP A 292 -7.90 1.85 22.38
N ARG A 293 -8.09 0.91 23.32
CA ARG A 293 -8.30 -0.51 23.01
C ARG A 293 -9.77 -0.94 23.14
N ASP A 294 -10.62 -0.03 23.57
CA ASP A 294 -12.05 -0.30 23.80
C ASP A 294 -12.91 0.01 22.57
N ARG A 295 -12.26 0.14 21.40
CA ARG A 295 -12.92 0.37 20.10
C ARG A 295 -12.10 -0.18 18.95
N PRO A 296 -12.73 -0.54 17.81
CA PRO A 296 -12.01 -1.00 16.62
C PRO A 296 -11.02 0.05 16.11
N ARG A 297 -10.06 -0.38 15.33
CA ARG A 297 -9.09 0.48 14.64
C ARG A 297 -9.22 0.30 13.14
N LEU A 298 -9.22 1.40 12.41
CA LEU A 298 -9.29 1.40 10.95
C LEU A 298 -8.07 2.12 10.39
N PHE A 299 -7.28 1.41 9.57
CA PHE A 299 -6.30 2.03 8.70
C PHE A 299 -6.84 2.09 7.27
N LYS A 300 -6.94 3.30 6.71
CA LYS A 300 -7.36 3.51 5.32
C LYS A 300 -6.20 4.02 4.48
N SER A 301 -5.89 3.29 3.41
CA SER A 301 -4.87 3.63 2.42
C SER A 301 -5.51 3.92 1.05
N VAL A 302 -4.92 4.85 0.32
CA VAL A 302 -5.19 5.13 -1.10
C VAL A 302 -3.94 4.95 -1.96
N GLY A 303 -2.79 4.70 -1.30
CA GLY A 303 -1.48 4.50 -1.88
C GLY A 303 -0.84 5.80 -2.34
N MET A 304 0.28 6.16 -1.75
CA MET A 304 0.99 7.41 -2.01
C MET A 304 2.35 7.18 -2.68
N ALA A 305 2.91 8.21 -3.30
CA ALA A 305 4.13 8.09 -4.07
C ALA A 305 5.38 7.91 -3.18
N TRP A 306 5.39 8.47 -1.97
CA TRP A 306 6.47 8.31 -1.02
C TRP A 306 6.73 6.85 -0.63
N GLU A 307 5.69 6.02 -0.61
CA GLU A 307 5.77 4.59 -0.29
C GLU A 307 6.62 3.84 -1.33
N ASP A 308 6.35 4.13 -2.61
CA ASP A 308 7.12 3.59 -3.72
C ASP A 308 8.59 4.06 -3.65
N LEU A 309 8.84 5.34 -3.31
CA LEU A 309 10.18 5.91 -3.20
C LEU A 309 11.02 5.24 -2.11
N VAL A 310 10.43 5.09 -0.90
CA VAL A 310 11.10 4.47 0.25
C VAL A 310 11.52 3.05 -0.08
N LEU A 311 10.61 2.25 -0.65
CA LEU A 311 10.92 0.85 -0.95
C LEU A 311 11.79 0.70 -2.21
N ALA A 312 11.67 1.57 -3.21
CA ALA A 312 12.58 1.58 -4.36
C ALA A 312 14.02 1.88 -3.93
N GLY A 313 14.20 2.85 -3.03
CA GLY A 313 15.50 3.15 -2.43
C GLY A 313 16.07 1.96 -1.66
N ALA A 314 15.26 1.31 -0.81
CA ALA A 314 15.65 0.14 -0.04
C ALA A 314 16.04 -1.06 -0.95
N ALA A 315 15.25 -1.32 -2.00
CA ALA A 315 15.56 -2.37 -2.99
C ALA A 315 16.87 -2.09 -3.72
N TYR A 316 17.05 -0.87 -4.20
CA TYR A 316 18.28 -0.44 -4.88
C TYR A 316 19.52 -0.61 -4.00
N GLU A 317 19.45 -0.25 -2.72
CA GLU A 317 20.55 -0.45 -1.79
C GLU A 317 20.87 -1.92 -1.52
N ALA A 318 19.82 -2.75 -1.40
CA ALA A 318 19.98 -4.18 -1.17
C ALA A 318 20.66 -4.86 -2.37
N THR A 319 20.24 -4.55 -3.61
CA THR A 319 20.84 -5.13 -4.82
C THR A 319 22.30 -4.71 -5.06
N ARG A 320 22.75 -3.61 -4.46
CA ARG A 320 24.17 -3.17 -4.56
C ARG A 320 25.09 -3.79 -3.53
N ARG A 321 24.54 -4.40 -2.49
CA ARG A 321 25.33 -5.06 -1.41
C ARG A 321 25.55 -6.56 -1.65
N GLY A 322 24.74 -7.16 -2.50
CA GLY A 322 24.85 -8.56 -2.93
C GLY A 322 25.63 -8.71 -4.23
#